data_385abb363a6eb1505acc399323d87545
#
_entry.id   385abb363a6eb1505acc399323d87545
#
_cell.length_a   1.000
_cell.length_b   1.000
_cell.length_c   1.000
_cell.angle_alpha   90.00
_cell.angle_beta   90.00
_cell.angle_gamma   90.00
#
_symmetry.space_group_name_H-M   'P 1'
#
loop_
_entity.id
_entity.type
_entity.pdbx_description
1 polymer ?
#
loop_
_entity_poly.entity_id
_entity_poly.type
_entity_poly.pdbx_seq_one_letter_code
_entity_poly.pdbx_strand_id
1 'polypeptide(L)'
;LGAGEDAAGGRFKGSILADALEALIGALYLDGGADKVRAFVTHLMGDRIIDQAERLDEFDARSHLIRICVREFTRPPVLEITSSGAPHQPTFTARVVINGEEMGAEIGRTKKAAAQAASTIALSKLQSRGIDIGRA
;
A
#
# COMPACT_ATOMS: atom_id res chain seq x y z
N LEU A 1 -13.01 23.65 -19.62
CA LEU A 1 -11.63 24.15 -19.52
C LEU A 1 -11.51 25.46 -20.30
N GLY A 2 -10.85 26.48 -19.71
CA GLY A 2 -10.47 27.68 -20.45
C GLY A 2 -9.39 27.36 -21.50
N ALA A 3 -9.32 28.18 -22.58
CA ALA A 3 -8.38 27.95 -23.69
C ALA A 3 -6.91 27.85 -23.24
N GLY A 4 -6.50 28.61 -22.23
CA GLY A 4 -5.13 28.55 -21.69
C GLY A 4 -4.83 27.27 -20.91
N GLU A 5 -5.80 26.74 -20.19
CA GLU A 5 -5.64 25.47 -19.44
C GLU A 5 -5.63 24.26 -20.39
N ASP A 6 -6.43 24.32 -21.46
CA ASP A 6 -6.46 23.28 -22.51
C ASP A 6 -5.11 23.22 -23.25
N ALA A 7 -4.54 24.38 -23.60
CA ALA A 7 -3.20 24.48 -24.24
C ALA A 7 -2.08 23.98 -23.31
N ALA A 8 -2.24 24.05 -21.98
CA ALA A 8 -1.30 23.56 -20.99
C ALA A 8 -1.49 22.06 -20.66
N GLY A 9 -2.29 21.32 -21.42
CA GLY A 9 -2.54 19.88 -21.18
C GLY A 9 -3.50 19.60 -20.02
N GLY A 10 -4.33 20.59 -19.65
CA GLY A 10 -5.25 20.48 -18.51
C GLY A 10 -6.21 19.30 -18.56
N ARG A 11 -6.55 18.80 -19.76
CA ARG A 11 -7.42 17.61 -19.93
C ARG A 11 -6.85 16.36 -19.28
N PHE A 12 -5.55 16.31 -19.05
CA PHE A 12 -4.86 15.16 -18.48
C PHE A 12 -4.34 15.43 -17.06
N LYS A 13 -4.61 16.62 -16.50
CA LYS A 13 -4.23 16.92 -15.11
C LYS A 13 -5.12 16.15 -14.14
N GLY A 14 -4.51 15.37 -13.25
CA GLY A 14 -5.20 14.55 -12.26
C GLY A 14 -6.17 15.35 -11.37
N SER A 15 -5.81 16.58 -10.99
CA SER A 15 -6.69 17.46 -10.20
C SER A 15 -7.97 17.84 -10.96
N ILE A 16 -7.85 18.22 -12.22
CA ILE A 16 -9.02 18.61 -13.05
C ILE A 16 -9.93 17.40 -13.32
N LEU A 17 -9.34 16.23 -13.51
CA LEU A 17 -10.11 15.00 -13.66
C LEU A 17 -10.81 14.60 -12.34
N ALA A 18 -10.18 14.82 -11.20
CA ALA A 18 -10.78 14.58 -9.89
C ALA A 18 -11.98 15.52 -9.66
N ASP A 19 -11.81 16.82 -9.92
CA ASP A 19 -12.88 17.82 -9.79
C ASP A 19 -14.07 17.48 -10.72
N ALA A 20 -13.80 17.04 -11.96
CA ALA A 20 -14.83 16.62 -12.90
C ALA A 20 -15.59 15.36 -12.40
N LEU A 21 -14.88 14.41 -11.81
CA LEU A 21 -15.50 13.22 -11.22
C LEU A 21 -16.35 13.57 -10.00
N GLU A 22 -15.87 14.45 -9.13
CA GLU A 22 -16.64 14.95 -7.99
C GLU A 22 -17.92 15.65 -8.43
N ALA A 23 -17.85 16.51 -9.46
CA ALA A 23 -19.02 17.19 -10.03
C ALA A 23 -20.04 16.17 -10.59
N LEU A 24 -19.56 15.13 -11.26
CA LEU A 24 -20.42 14.06 -11.80
C LEU A 24 -21.10 13.27 -10.66
N ILE A 25 -20.38 12.95 -9.61
CA ILE A 25 -20.92 12.25 -8.43
C ILE A 25 -21.99 13.13 -7.76
N GLY A 26 -21.71 14.44 -7.62
CA GLY A 26 -22.69 15.40 -7.08
C GLY A 26 -23.96 15.48 -7.92
N ALA A 27 -23.84 15.53 -9.25
CA ALA A 27 -24.98 15.54 -10.16
C ALA A 27 -25.80 14.25 -10.06
N LEU A 28 -25.16 13.10 -10.01
CA LEU A 28 -25.83 11.79 -9.81
C LEU A 28 -26.55 11.70 -8.48
N TYR A 29 -25.98 12.28 -7.41
CA TYR A 29 -26.61 12.33 -6.11
C TYR A 29 -27.90 13.19 -6.13
N LEU A 30 -27.85 14.34 -6.77
CA LEU A 30 -29.01 15.23 -6.92
C LEU A 30 -30.12 14.62 -7.78
N ASP A 31 -29.77 13.85 -8.82
CA ASP A 31 -30.71 13.20 -9.73
C ASP A 31 -31.35 11.93 -9.15
N GLY A 32 -30.63 11.13 -8.38
CA GLY A 32 -31.12 9.83 -7.97
C GLY A 32 -30.67 9.33 -6.60
N GLY A 33 -30.09 10.22 -5.79
CA GLY A 33 -29.72 9.92 -4.42
C GLY A 33 -28.52 8.95 -4.27
N ALA A 34 -28.29 8.54 -3.04
CA ALA A 34 -27.12 7.75 -2.65
C ALA A 34 -27.00 6.39 -3.37
N ASP A 35 -28.11 5.75 -3.71
CA ASP A 35 -28.10 4.42 -4.33
C ASP A 35 -27.56 4.49 -5.78
N LYS A 36 -27.93 5.53 -6.54
CA LYS A 36 -27.37 5.75 -7.88
C LYS A 36 -25.87 6.04 -7.83
N VAL A 37 -25.43 6.85 -6.87
CA VAL A 37 -24.00 7.12 -6.67
C VAL A 37 -23.25 5.85 -6.31
N ARG A 38 -23.78 5.05 -5.40
CA ARG A 38 -23.17 3.78 -5.00
C ARG A 38 -23.01 2.85 -6.18
N ALA A 39 -24.08 2.65 -6.97
CA ALA A 39 -24.04 1.81 -8.15
C ALA A 39 -23.01 2.30 -9.17
N PHE A 40 -22.96 3.61 -9.42
CA PHE A 40 -21.99 4.22 -10.33
C PHE A 40 -20.54 4.02 -9.85
N VAL A 41 -20.24 4.33 -8.59
CA VAL A 41 -18.90 4.18 -8.01
C VAL A 41 -18.48 2.72 -8.00
N THR A 42 -19.38 1.80 -7.63
CA THR A 42 -19.09 0.37 -7.66
C THR A 42 -18.80 -0.13 -9.07
N HIS A 43 -19.57 0.33 -10.07
CA HIS A 43 -19.32 -0.05 -11.47
C HIS A 43 -18.00 0.55 -12.01
N LEU A 44 -17.69 1.79 -11.66
CA LEU A 44 -16.51 2.48 -12.18
C LEU A 44 -15.21 2.01 -11.52
N MET A 45 -15.26 1.73 -10.22
CA MET A 45 -14.06 1.51 -9.40
C MET A 45 -14.03 0.12 -8.73
N GLY A 46 -15.10 -0.67 -8.83
CA GLY A 46 -15.21 -1.94 -8.10
C GLY A 46 -14.02 -2.86 -8.34
N ASP A 47 -13.68 -3.13 -9.59
CA ASP A 47 -12.55 -3.98 -9.96
C ASP A 47 -11.20 -3.36 -9.52
N ARG A 48 -11.08 -2.04 -9.60
CA ARG A 48 -9.87 -1.33 -9.15
C ARG A 48 -9.75 -1.30 -7.63
N ILE A 49 -10.84 -1.21 -6.91
CA ILE A 49 -10.85 -1.26 -5.44
C ILE A 49 -10.46 -2.66 -4.98
N ILE A 50 -10.98 -3.71 -5.62
CA ILE A 50 -10.61 -5.10 -5.31
C ILE A 50 -9.13 -5.34 -5.64
N ASP A 51 -8.67 -4.99 -6.83
CA ASP A 51 -7.26 -5.14 -7.24
C ASP A 51 -6.32 -4.31 -6.35
N GLN A 52 -6.73 -3.11 -5.94
CA GLN A 52 -5.95 -2.29 -5.01
C GLN A 52 -6.03 -2.79 -3.56
N ALA A 53 -7.17 -3.34 -3.13
CA ALA A 53 -7.28 -3.94 -1.80
C ALA A 53 -6.38 -5.20 -1.70
N GLU A 54 -6.39 -6.06 -2.71
CA GLU A 54 -5.46 -7.19 -2.80
C GLU A 54 -3.99 -6.72 -2.83
N ARG A 55 -3.69 -5.64 -3.56
CA ARG A 55 -2.36 -5.02 -3.55
C ARG A 55 -2.01 -4.30 -2.26
N LEU A 56 -2.99 -3.74 -1.54
CA LEU A 56 -2.75 -3.13 -0.23
C LEU A 56 -2.42 -4.19 0.81
N ASP A 57 -2.98 -5.37 0.70
CA ASP A 57 -2.64 -6.52 1.55
C ASP A 57 -1.23 -7.06 1.24
N GLU A 58 -0.82 -7.10 -0.02
CA GLU A 58 0.59 -7.29 -0.40
C GLU A 58 1.48 -6.12 0.03
N PHE A 59 0.93 -4.89 0.07
CA PHE A 59 1.69 -3.66 0.32
C PHE A 59 1.96 -3.38 1.79
N ASP A 60 1.31 -4.05 2.71
CA ASP A 60 1.51 -3.82 4.15
C ASP A 60 2.00 -5.05 4.92
N ALA A 61 2.92 -5.81 4.30
CA ALA A 61 3.59 -6.92 4.95
C ALA A 61 4.20 -6.53 6.30
N ARG A 62 4.66 -5.29 6.44
CA ARG A 62 5.19 -4.77 7.70
C ARG A 62 4.12 -4.64 8.78
N SER A 63 2.99 -4.02 8.48
CA SER A 63 1.88 -3.89 9.44
C SER A 63 1.28 -5.23 9.77
N HIS A 64 1.16 -6.11 8.78
CA HIS A 64 0.74 -7.50 8.99
C HIS A 64 1.70 -8.22 9.93
N LEU A 65 3.01 -8.15 9.68
CA LEU A 65 4.03 -8.74 10.55
C LEU A 65 3.94 -8.21 11.98
N ILE A 66 3.76 -6.91 12.16
CA ILE A 66 3.60 -6.30 13.50
C ILE A 66 2.39 -6.90 14.21
N ARG A 67 1.23 -7.00 13.54
CA ARG A 67 0.01 -7.61 14.13
C ARG A 67 0.26 -9.05 14.57
N ILE A 68 0.89 -9.86 13.70
CA ILE A 68 1.23 -11.25 14.03
C ILE A 68 2.18 -11.32 15.23
N CYS A 69 3.26 -10.54 15.21
CA CYS A 69 4.24 -10.57 16.30
C CYS A 69 3.65 -10.13 17.64
N VAL A 70 2.78 -9.10 17.64
CA VAL A 70 2.09 -8.67 18.88
C VAL A 70 1.13 -9.75 19.37
N ARG A 71 0.39 -10.41 18.47
CA ARG A 71 -0.53 -11.49 18.82
C ARG A 71 0.19 -12.71 19.40
N GLU A 72 1.26 -13.16 18.74
CA GLU A 72 1.95 -14.42 19.08
C GLU A 72 3.02 -14.25 20.16
N PHE A 73 3.71 -13.11 20.17
CA PHE A 73 4.88 -12.89 21.04
C PHE A 73 4.71 -11.73 22.02
N THR A 74 3.56 -11.04 21.98
CA THR A 74 3.28 -9.87 22.86
C THR A 74 4.28 -8.71 22.64
N ARG A 75 5.07 -8.76 21.58
CA ARG A 75 6.10 -7.75 21.25
C ARG A 75 6.14 -7.52 19.75
N PRO A 76 6.33 -6.27 19.30
CA PRO A 76 6.55 -5.98 17.88
C PRO A 76 7.92 -6.51 17.42
N PRO A 77 8.08 -6.78 16.12
CA PRO A 77 9.38 -7.08 15.54
C PRO A 77 10.28 -5.84 15.57
N VAL A 78 11.58 -6.04 15.65
CA VAL A 78 12.57 -4.97 15.46
C VAL A 78 12.93 -4.92 13.98
N LEU A 79 12.83 -3.73 13.39
CA LEU A 79 13.21 -3.48 12.01
C LEU A 79 14.46 -2.58 11.99
N GLU A 80 15.57 -3.14 11.58
CA GLU A 80 16.83 -2.44 11.38
C GLU A 80 16.99 -2.05 9.92
N ILE A 81 17.26 -0.78 9.63
CA ILE A 81 17.48 -0.30 8.26
C ILE A 81 18.83 0.41 8.21
N THR A 82 19.71 -0.10 7.36
CA THR A 82 20.99 0.51 7.04
C THR A 82 20.99 1.05 5.62
N SER A 83 21.79 2.05 5.33
CA SER A 83 21.98 2.58 3.98
C SER A 83 23.41 2.42 3.55
N SER A 84 23.62 2.07 2.29
CA SER A 84 24.92 1.93 1.64
C SER A 84 24.86 2.47 0.21
N GLY A 85 26.01 2.61 -0.44
CA GLY A 85 26.10 3.11 -1.82
C GLY A 85 26.39 4.60 -1.93
N ALA A 86 26.46 5.10 -3.16
CA ALA A 86 26.74 6.50 -3.44
C ALA A 86 25.56 7.41 -3.06
N PRO A 87 25.79 8.66 -2.66
CA PRO A 87 24.74 9.59 -2.25
C PRO A 87 23.59 9.76 -3.27
N HIS A 88 23.89 9.62 -4.55
CA HIS A 88 22.93 9.76 -5.64
C HIS A 88 22.21 8.44 -6.02
N GLN A 89 22.67 7.31 -5.49
CA GLN A 89 22.07 5.98 -5.67
C GLN A 89 22.17 5.16 -4.37
N PRO A 90 21.49 5.58 -3.29
CA PRO A 90 21.53 4.83 -2.04
C PRO A 90 20.82 3.50 -2.18
N THR A 91 21.38 2.49 -1.56
CA THR A 91 20.75 1.17 -1.38
C THR A 91 20.44 0.99 0.10
N PHE A 92 19.25 0.47 0.39
CA PHE A 92 18.80 0.25 1.76
C PHE A 92 18.70 -1.24 2.03
N THR A 93 19.31 -1.68 3.11
CA THR A 93 19.17 -3.05 3.62
C THR A 93 18.27 -3.02 4.84
N ALA A 94 17.18 -3.78 4.82
CA ALA A 94 16.30 -3.95 5.97
C ALA A 94 16.47 -5.36 6.55
N ARG A 95 16.52 -5.47 7.87
CA ARG A 95 16.57 -6.72 8.63
C ARG A 95 15.44 -6.72 9.63
N VAL A 96 14.71 -7.83 9.67
CA VAL A 96 13.63 -8.07 10.63
C VAL A 96 14.15 -9.03 11.70
N VAL A 97 14.10 -8.60 12.95
CA VAL A 97 14.50 -9.42 14.10
C VAL A 97 13.28 -9.66 14.99
N ILE A 98 13.00 -10.90 15.32
CA ILE A 98 11.91 -11.33 16.21
C ILE A 98 12.52 -12.16 17.33
N ASN A 99 12.31 -11.75 18.56
CA ASN A 99 12.86 -12.41 19.77
C ASN A 99 14.39 -12.64 19.70
N GLY A 100 15.12 -11.70 19.08
CA GLY A 100 16.57 -11.78 18.94
C GLY A 100 17.06 -12.61 17.76
N GLU A 101 16.16 -13.24 17.00
CA GLU A 101 16.50 -14.02 15.79
C GLU A 101 16.18 -13.22 14.52
N GLU A 102 17.11 -13.24 13.55
CA GLU A 102 16.86 -12.66 12.23
C GLU A 102 15.87 -13.54 11.45
N MET A 103 14.71 -12.95 11.17
CA MET A 103 13.62 -13.66 10.47
C MET A 103 13.53 -13.31 9.00
N GLY A 104 14.07 -12.17 8.58
CA GLY A 104 14.10 -11.78 7.18
C GLY A 104 15.06 -10.61 6.96
N ALA A 105 15.73 -10.61 5.82
CA ALA A 105 16.57 -9.49 5.40
C ALA A 105 16.46 -9.31 3.89
N GLU A 106 16.38 -8.06 3.43
CA GLU A 106 16.28 -7.76 2.01
C GLU A 106 16.79 -6.36 1.70
N ILE A 107 17.15 -6.16 0.44
CA ILE A 107 17.69 -4.91 -0.09
C ILE A 107 16.63 -4.23 -0.96
N GLY A 108 16.56 -2.90 -0.88
CA GLY A 108 15.63 -2.13 -1.69
C GLY A 108 16.20 -0.76 -2.11
N ARG A 109 15.62 -0.18 -3.14
CA ARG A 109 15.96 1.18 -3.59
C ARG A 109 15.42 2.28 -2.66
N THR A 110 14.49 1.93 -1.79
CA THR A 110 13.94 2.81 -0.76
C THR A 110 13.87 2.07 0.56
N LYS A 111 13.88 2.81 1.68
CA LYS A 111 13.67 2.23 3.02
C LYS A 111 12.36 1.43 3.10
N LYS A 112 11.30 1.96 2.47
CA LYS A 112 9.97 1.32 2.44
C LYS A 112 10.03 -0.02 1.68
N ALA A 113 10.60 -0.04 0.48
CA ALA A 113 10.71 -1.26 -0.33
C ALA A 113 11.54 -2.35 0.38
N ALA A 114 12.69 -2.00 0.96
CA ALA A 114 13.51 -2.93 1.72
C ALA A 114 12.74 -3.50 2.93
N ALA A 115 12.05 -2.62 3.69
CA ALA A 115 11.26 -3.02 4.85
C ALA A 115 10.12 -3.98 4.50
N GLN A 116 9.39 -3.72 3.42
CA GLN A 116 8.31 -4.58 2.95
C GLN A 116 8.83 -5.95 2.53
N ALA A 117 9.87 -6.00 1.71
CA ALA A 117 10.46 -7.25 1.24
C ALA A 117 11.00 -8.10 2.42
N ALA A 118 11.72 -7.50 3.35
CA ALA A 118 12.19 -8.18 4.55
C ALA A 118 11.04 -8.70 5.43
N SER A 119 9.94 -7.93 5.54
CA SER A 119 8.75 -8.34 6.28
C SER A 119 8.02 -9.51 5.63
N THR A 120 7.94 -9.55 4.30
CA THR A 120 7.36 -10.68 3.54
C THR A 120 8.15 -11.95 3.80
N ILE A 121 9.48 -11.89 3.79
CA ILE A 121 10.34 -13.05 4.12
C ILE A 121 10.08 -13.52 5.56
N ALA A 122 10.01 -12.58 6.51
CA ALA A 122 9.75 -12.91 7.90
C ALA A 122 8.38 -13.58 8.10
N LEU A 123 7.31 -13.09 7.43
CA LEU A 123 5.98 -13.71 7.45
C LEU A 123 6.02 -15.14 6.90
N SER A 124 6.66 -15.37 5.75
CA SER A 124 6.81 -16.69 5.17
C SER A 124 7.56 -17.65 6.11
N LYS A 125 8.59 -17.16 6.81
CA LYS A 125 9.35 -17.95 7.78
C LYS A 125 8.52 -18.26 9.04
N LEU A 126 7.69 -17.32 9.51
CA LEU A 126 6.75 -17.58 10.61
C LEU A 126 5.71 -18.65 10.21
N GLN A 127 5.16 -18.54 9.01
CA GLN A 127 4.20 -19.52 8.48
C GLN A 127 4.81 -20.93 8.36
N SER A 128 6.04 -21.04 7.88
CA SER A 128 6.75 -22.34 7.81
C SER A 128 7.03 -22.96 9.18
N ARG A 129 7.02 -22.16 10.24
CA ARG A 129 7.13 -22.61 11.64
C ARG A 129 5.77 -22.94 12.29
N GLY A 130 4.69 -22.96 11.50
CA GLY A 130 3.36 -23.30 11.97
C GLY A 130 2.60 -22.15 12.63
N ILE A 131 3.10 -20.91 12.55
CA ILE A 131 2.36 -19.74 13.02
C ILE A 131 1.33 -19.38 11.98
N ASP A 132 0.07 -19.31 12.41
CA ASP A 132 -1.01 -18.86 11.55
C ASP A 132 -0.85 -17.34 11.29
N ILE A 133 -0.46 -17.01 10.07
CA ILE A 133 -0.36 -15.61 9.66
C ILE A 133 -1.72 -15.03 9.23
N GLY A 134 -2.78 -15.86 9.13
CA GLY A 134 -4.08 -15.45 8.62
C GLY A 134 -4.01 -15.03 7.14
N ARG A 135 -5.14 -15.06 6.44
CA ARG A 135 -5.28 -14.21 5.26
C ARG A 135 -5.52 -12.79 5.74
N ALA A 136 -4.72 -11.86 5.25
CA ALA A 136 -4.91 -10.45 5.51
C ALA A 136 -6.31 -10.00 5.11
#